data_01fc9f7d0a2bffea2c16c3c20e2bce37
#
_entry.id   01fc9f7d0a2bffea2c16c3c20e2bce37
#
_cell.length_a   1.000
_cell.length_b   1.000
_cell.length_c   1.000
_cell.angle_alpha   90.00
_cell.angle_beta   90.00
_cell.angle_gamma   90.00
#
_symmetry.space_group_name_H-M   'P 1'
#
loop_
_entity.id
_entity.type
_entity.pdbx_description
1 polymer ?
#
loop_
_entity_poly.entity_id
_entity_poly.type
_entity_poly.pdbx_seq_one_letter_code
_entity_poly.pdbx_strand_id
1 'polypeptide(L)'
;MIKNYFKTSLRHLIKNKAFTFINILGLVLGISFSTMLYTYVSNELSYDSFHQKSDRTYRVLWVNQSIPDNIRAFGSIVPVIGPQLVNSMPEIEEMTRLFQFSGQVVVEIGESKYSERNWFTTEDANFFKVFDFEFLEGDKATALAQSFSVVLTASTAKKYFGEENALGKTLNLQDIGLVKVTGILKDHPTNTHLQFDLLFSKILVDQDWTDYLNGWQDIGAFTYVVLKEGKSITDLEARMAEFRKTHWPPDLESRELAFQRMEDIYLRSRDIENGSENEHGQLSYIYIFSSMAIFLLIIAAINYINLTTSKASSRSKEIGIRKVAGAVKAQLIFQFLTEAFVITFISMVLSLLVMNLCFPFFNLITGKDFDLTLT
;
A
#
# COMPACT_ATOMS: atom_id res chain seq x y z
N MET A 1 1.55 44.49 19.60
CA MET A 1 2.98 44.12 19.43
C MET A 1 3.17 43.16 18.26
N ILE A 2 2.51 41.99 18.17
CA ILE A 2 2.68 40.96 17.12
C ILE A 2 2.49 41.53 15.70
N LYS A 3 1.45 42.33 15.47
CA LYS A 3 1.19 43.00 14.17
C LYS A 3 2.36 43.87 13.71
N ASN A 4 3.06 44.52 14.64
CA ASN A 4 4.23 45.37 14.31
C ASN A 4 5.46 44.50 13.97
N TYR A 5 5.67 43.35 14.66
CA TYR A 5 6.76 42.44 14.33
C TYR A 5 6.55 41.85 12.93
N PHE A 6 5.33 41.41 12.60
CA PHE A 6 5.01 40.89 11.28
C PHE A 6 5.26 41.94 10.17
N LYS A 7 4.79 43.18 10.36
CA LYS A 7 4.99 44.27 9.40
C LYS A 7 6.48 44.62 9.23
N THR A 8 7.25 44.58 10.31
CA THR A 8 8.69 44.84 10.29
C THR A 8 9.44 43.69 9.59
N SER A 9 9.10 42.45 9.86
CA SER A 9 9.65 41.26 9.18
C SER A 9 9.40 41.32 7.68
N LEU A 10 8.16 41.60 7.26
CA LEU A 10 7.82 41.72 5.84
C LEU A 10 8.61 42.82 5.12
N ARG A 11 8.74 44.01 5.75
CA ARG A 11 9.55 45.12 5.19
C ARG A 11 11.04 44.75 5.07
N HIS A 12 11.57 44.00 6.04
CA HIS A 12 12.95 43.55 6.03
C HIS A 12 13.20 42.54 4.90
N LEU A 13 12.26 41.62 4.67
CA LEU A 13 12.33 40.67 3.57
C LEU A 13 12.31 41.34 2.20
N ILE A 14 11.43 42.32 2.00
CA ILE A 14 11.33 43.08 0.74
C ILE A 14 12.60 43.91 0.50
N LYS A 15 13.24 44.46 1.55
CA LYS A 15 14.46 45.24 1.44
C LYS A 15 15.69 44.41 1.03
N ASN A 16 15.72 43.10 1.43
CA ASN A 16 16.83 42.19 1.18
C ASN A 16 16.45 41.10 0.15
N LYS A 17 16.02 41.52 -1.04
CA LYS A 17 15.40 40.63 -2.05
C LYS A 17 16.21 39.36 -2.39
N ALA A 18 17.51 39.51 -2.72
CA ALA A 18 18.35 38.37 -3.10
C ALA A 18 18.51 37.34 -1.97
N PHE A 19 18.74 37.81 -0.75
CA PHE A 19 18.85 36.95 0.42
C PHE A 19 17.54 36.22 0.73
N THR A 20 16.43 36.95 0.69
CA THR A 20 15.10 36.41 0.93
C THR A 20 14.75 35.37 -0.13
N PHE A 21 15.03 35.64 -1.41
CA PHE A 21 14.78 34.76 -2.52
C PHE A 21 15.57 33.43 -2.38
N ILE A 22 16.89 33.50 -2.10
CA ILE A 22 17.74 32.33 -1.95
C ILE A 22 17.28 31.47 -0.76
N ASN A 23 16.93 32.07 0.37
CA ASN A 23 16.42 31.37 1.54
C ASN A 23 15.08 30.68 1.26
N ILE A 24 14.13 31.41 0.66
CA ILE A 24 12.83 30.87 0.31
C ILE A 24 12.99 29.73 -0.70
N LEU A 25 13.80 29.92 -1.76
CA LEU A 25 14.04 28.89 -2.77
C LEU A 25 14.64 27.61 -2.16
N GLY A 26 15.67 27.75 -1.32
CA GLY A 26 16.30 26.62 -0.65
C GLY A 26 15.33 25.85 0.27
N LEU A 27 14.50 26.59 1.04
CA LEU A 27 13.49 25.97 1.89
C LEU A 27 12.35 25.35 1.06
N VAL A 28 11.89 26.02 0.00
CA VAL A 28 10.85 25.48 -0.90
C VAL A 28 11.27 24.16 -1.50
N LEU A 29 12.48 24.10 -2.08
CA LEU A 29 12.99 22.85 -2.67
C LEU A 29 13.17 21.77 -1.60
N GLY A 30 13.78 22.10 -0.46
CA GLY A 30 13.98 21.14 0.63
C GLY A 30 12.67 20.58 1.16
N ILE A 31 11.68 21.43 1.43
CA ILE A 31 10.36 21.01 1.94
C ILE A 31 9.62 20.20 0.86
N SER A 32 9.55 20.69 -0.39
CA SER A 32 8.81 20.01 -1.46
C SER A 32 9.32 18.60 -1.68
N PHE A 33 10.62 18.43 -1.95
CA PHE A 33 11.17 17.12 -2.24
C PHE A 33 11.15 16.18 -1.03
N SER A 34 11.41 16.68 0.18
CA SER A 34 11.30 15.85 1.39
C SER A 34 9.87 15.38 1.64
N THR A 35 8.88 16.25 1.40
CA THR A 35 7.46 15.86 1.56
C THR A 35 7.05 14.85 0.50
N MET A 36 7.47 15.01 -0.77
CA MET A 36 7.19 14.03 -1.82
C MET A 36 7.80 12.65 -1.50
N LEU A 37 9.05 12.61 -1.03
CA LEU A 37 9.68 11.36 -0.59
C LEU A 37 8.97 10.76 0.63
N TYR A 38 8.53 11.59 1.57
CA TYR A 38 7.75 11.14 2.72
C TYR A 38 6.40 10.55 2.27
N THR A 39 5.70 11.19 1.33
CA THR A 39 4.43 10.68 0.78
C THR A 39 4.64 9.32 0.13
N TYR A 40 5.71 9.15 -0.65
CA TYR A 40 6.07 7.86 -1.23
C TYR A 40 6.32 6.80 -0.16
N VAL A 41 7.19 7.09 0.82
CA VAL A 41 7.51 6.15 1.91
C VAL A 41 6.28 5.80 2.72
N SER A 42 5.42 6.78 3.02
CA SER A 42 4.16 6.56 3.75
C SER A 42 3.22 5.64 2.97
N ASN A 43 3.10 5.82 1.66
CA ASN A 43 2.30 4.95 0.80
C ASN A 43 2.87 3.52 0.76
N GLU A 44 4.19 3.36 0.60
CA GLU A 44 4.85 2.05 0.60
C GLU A 44 4.67 1.29 1.93
N LEU A 45 4.66 2.02 3.05
CA LEU A 45 4.45 1.45 4.39
C LEU A 45 2.98 1.19 4.72
N SER A 46 2.05 1.74 3.94
CA SER A 46 0.60 1.63 4.15
C SER A 46 -0.05 0.50 3.35
N TYR A 47 0.74 -0.34 2.67
CA TYR A 47 0.18 -1.44 1.89
C TYR A 47 -0.72 -2.32 2.75
N ASP A 48 -1.91 -2.60 2.22
CA ASP A 48 -2.95 -3.44 2.81
C ASP A 48 -3.47 -3.02 4.20
N SER A 49 -3.00 -1.88 4.73
CA SER A 49 -3.39 -1.40 6.05
C SER A 49 -4.86 -0.93 6.14
N PHE A 50 -5.53 -0.74 4.99
CA PHE A 50 -6.95 -0.38 4.94
C PHE A 50 -7.89 -1.55 5.27
N HIS A 51 -7.40 -2.79 5.23
CA HIS A 51 -8.15 -3.94 5.68
C HIS A 51 -8.28 -3.95 7.21
N GLN A 52 -9.51 -4.01 7.73
CA GLN A 52 -9.79 -3.92 9.17
C GLN A 52 -9.12 -5.00 10.01
N LYS A 53 -8.79 -6.13 9.39
CA LYS A 53 -8.17 -7.29 10.03
C LYS A 53 -6.71 -7.49 9.61
N SER A 54 -6.05 -6.49 8.98
CA SER A 54 -4.69 -6.62 8.45
C SER A 54 -3.68 -7.05 9.51
N ASP A 55 -3.82 -6.56 10.73
CA ASP A 55 -2.94 -6.85 11.88
C ASP A 55 -2.97 -8.31 12.35
N ARG A 56 -4.05 -9.04 12.04
CA ARG A 56 -4.28 -10.44 12.42
C ARG A 56 -4.56 -11.36 11.24
N THR A 57 -4.32 -10.88 10.01
CA THR A 57 -4.39 -11.66 8.79
C THR A 57 -3.00 -12.09 8.35
N TYR A 58 -2.86 -13.37 7.99
CA TYR A 58 -1.60 -13.96 7.60
C TYR A 58 -1.76 -14.74 6.29
N ARG A 59 -0.79 -14.58 5.39
CA ARG A 59 -0.62 -15.49 4.25
C ARG A 59 0.12 -16.73 4.74
N VAL A 60 -0.37 -17.90 4.34
CA VAL A 60 0.28 -19.18 4.63
C VAL A 60 1.33 -19.44 3.55
N LEU A 61 2.57 -19.69 3.97
CA LEU A 61 3.69 -19.99 3.10
C LEU A 61 4.01 -21.48 3.16
N TRP A 62 4.48 -22.03 2.02
CA TRP A 62 5.00 -23.37 1.90
C TRP A 62 6.53 -23.31 1.94
N VAL A 63 7.15 -23.88 2.96
CA VAL A 63 8.60 -23.82 3.16
C VAL A 63 9.20 -25.18 2.86
N ASN A 64 10.17 -25.21 1.96
CA ASN A 64 10.95 -26.40 1.63
C ASN A 64 12.30 -26.38 2.33
N GLN A 65 12.54 -27.34 3.20
CA GLN A 65 13.78 -27.52 3.96
C GLN A 65 14.64 -28.68 3.44
N SER A 66 14.32 -29.27 2.28
CA SER A 66 15.04 -30.43 1.73
C SER A 66 16.52 -30.17 1.48
N ILE A 67 16.91 -28.90 1.31
CA ILE A 67 18.31 -28.49 1.09
C ILE A 67 18.71 -27.57 2.23
N PRO A 68 19.58 -27.99 3.17
CA PRO A 68 19.90 -27.22 4.38
C PRO A 68 20.39 -25.78 4.15
N ASP A 69 21.16 -25.55 3.07
CA ASP A 69 21.71 -24.23 2.75
C ASP A 69 20.84 -23.42 1.75
N ASN A 70 19.65 -23.94 1.36
CA ASN A 70 18.77 -23.32 0.40
C ASN A 70 17.31 -23.53 0.79
N ILE A 71 16.90 -22.94 1.91
CA ILE A 71 15.51 -22.93 2.35
C ILE A 71 14.71 -22.05 1.38
N ARG A 72 13.69 -22.64 0.74
CA ARG A 72 12.80 -21.91 -0.18
C ARG A 72 11.43 -21.79 0.43
N ALA A 73 10.91 -20.57 0.42
CA ALA A 73 9.52 -20.28 0.77
C ALA A 73 8.73 -19.96 -0.49
N PHE A 74 7.51 -20.49 -0.58
CA PHE A 74 6.59 -20.25 -1.69
C PHE A 74 5.36 -19.51 -1.18
N GLY A 75 4.91 -18.51 -1.93
CA GLY A 75 3.73 -17.70 -1.60
C GLY A 75 2.41 -18.43 -1.79
N SER A 76 2.40 -19.48 -2.61
CA SER A 76 1.26 -20.38 -2.81
C SER A 76 1.51 -21.75 -2.17
N ILE A 77 0.43 -22.39 -1.71
CA ILE A 77 0.47 -23.68 -1.04
C ILE A 77 -0.49 -24.67 -1.71
N VAL A 78 -0.45 -25.94 -1.29
CA VAL A 78 -1.44 -26.94 -1.73
C VAL A 78 -2.84 -26.57 -1.19
N PRO A 79 -3.89 -26.60 -2.03
CA PRO A 79 -5.19 -26.02 -1.69
C PRO A 79 -5.88 -26.66 -0.48
N VAL A 80 -5.65 -27.97 -0.24
CA VAL A 80 -6.29 -28.74 0.84
C VAL A 80 -5.93 -28.25 2.24
N ILE A 81 -4.78 -27.58 2.40
CA ILE A 81 -4.29 -27.11 3.71
C ILE A 81 -5.22 -26.04 4.32
N GLY A 82 -5.72 -25.09 3.50
CA GLY A 82 -6.58 -24.03 4.01
C GLY A 82 -7.78 -24.56 4.81
N PRO A 83 -8.65 -25.40 4.24
CA PRO A 83 -9.76 -26.01 4.96
C PRO A 83 -9.32 -26.85 6.17
N GLN A 84 -8.21 -27.60 6.07
CA GLN A 84 -7.72 -28.39 7.19
C GLN A 84 -7.25 -27.53 8.37
N LEU A 85 -6.61 -26.38 8.10
CA LEU A 85 -6.22 -25.44 9.13
C LEU A 85 -7.43 -24.91 9.90
N VAL A 86 -8.47 -24.46 9.21
CA VAL A 86 -9.71 -23.97 9.86
C VAL A 86 -10.36 -25.05 10.71
N ASN A 87 -10.44 -26.28 10.21
CA ASN A 87 -11.08 -27.38 10.90
C ASN A 87 -10.29 -27.85 12.15
N SER A 88 -8.97 -27.68 12.16
CA SER A 88 -8.09 -28.17 13.22
C SER A 88 -7.63 -27.09 14.20
N MET A 89 -7.70 -25.82 13.81
CA MET A 89 -7.14 -24.68 14.57
C MET A 89 -8.26 -23.74 15.04
N PRO A 90 -8.71 -23.85 16.29
CA PRO A 90 -9.76 -22.99 16.84
C PRO A 90 -9.34 -21.52 16.96
N GLU A 91 -8.06 -21.20 16.79
CA GLU A 91 -7.50 -19.86 16.76
C GLU A 91 -7.88 -19.09 15.48
N ILE A 92 -8.19 -19.81 14.39
CA ILE A 92 -8.56 -19.24 13.10
C ILE A 92 -10.04 -18.84 13.11
N GLU A 93 -10.33 -17.61 12.68
CA GLU A 93 -11.68 -17.06 12.53
C GLU A 93 -12.23 -17.30 11.13
N GLU A 94 -11.44 -16.94 10.10
CA GLU A 94 -11.81 -17.04 8.70
C GLU A 94 -10.59 -17.49 7.87
N MET A 95 -10.85 -18.05 6.69
CA MET A 95 -9.83 -18.43 5.72
C MET A 95 -10.38 -18.18 4.31
N THR A 96 -9.50 -17.82 3.39
CA THR A 96 -9.81 -17.77 1.96
C THR A 96 -8.63 -18.19 1.11
N ARG A 97 -8.92 -18.79 -0.04
CA ARG A 97 -7.93 -19.19 -1.04
C ARG A 97 -8.18 -18.44 -2.33
N LEU A 98 -7.10 -17.93 -2.92
CA LEU A 98 -7.10 -17.32 -4.23
C LEU A 98 -6.25 -18.15 -5.17
N PHE A 99 -6.72 -18.29 -6.40
CA PHE A 99 -6.01 -18.95 -7.47
C PHE A 99 -5.78 -17.95 -8.58
N GLN A 100 -4.54 -17.85 -9.00
CA GLN A 100 -4.12 -17.05 -10.14
C GLN A 100 -3.55 -17.98 -11.20
N PHE A 101 -4.10 -17.95 -12.38
CA PHE A 101 -3.59 -18.75 -13.49
C PHE A 101 -2.74 -17.86 -14.40
N SER A 102 -1.60 -18.39 -14.85
CA SER A 102 -0.80 -17.74 -15.87
C SER A 102 -1.58 -17.73 -17.17
N GLY A 103 -1.90 -16.54 -17.69
CA GLY A 103 -2.58 -16.38 -18.95
C GLY A 103 -3.67 -15.31 -18.93
N GLN A 104 -4.31 -15.17 -20.06
CA GLN A 104 -5.38 -14.20 -20.28
C GLN A 104 -6.72 -14.93 -20.27
N VAL A 105 -7.69 -14.38 -19.56
CA VAL A 105 -9.08 -14.78 -19.76
C VAL A 105 -9.71 -13.90 -20.84
N VAL A 106 -10.38 -14.52 -21.79
CA VAL A 106 -11.10 -13.78 -22.85
C VAL A 106 -12.56 -13.66 -22.44
N VAL A 107 -12.99 -12.42 -22.26
CA VAL A 107 -14.38 -12.05 -21.92
C VAL A 107 -15.07 -11.59 -23.19
N GLU A 108 -16.19 -12.21 -23.53
CA GLU A 108 -17.00 -11.87 -24.68
C GLU A 108 -18.29 -11.17 -24.25
N ILE A 109 -18.58 -10.01 -24.84
CA ILE A 109 -19.79 -9.22 -24.58
C ILE A 109 -20.36 -8.76 -25.92
N GLY A 110 -21.44 -9.37 -26.35
CA GLY A 110 -21.96 -9.17 -27.70
C GLY A 110 -20.94 -9.56 -28.77
N GLU A 111 -20.54 -8.63 -29.62
CA GLU A 111 -19.51 -8.83 -30.63
C GLU A 111 -18.09 -8.47 -30.16
N SER A 112 -17.95 -7.87 -28.98
CA SER A 112 -16.67 -7.41 -28.46
C SER A 112 -15.98 -8.52 -27.64
N LYS A 113 -14.64 -8.60 -27.80
CA LYS A 113 -13.79 -9.49 -27.02
C LYS A 113 -12.75 -8.69 -26.25
N TYR A 114 -12.63 -8.97 -24.98
CA TYR A 114 -11.66 -8.35 -24.07
C TYR A 114 -10.73 -9.41 -23.54
N SER A 115 -9.42 -9.14 -23.56
CA SER A 115 -8.40 -10.03 -23.02
C SER A 115 -7.89 -9.47 -21.71
N GLU A 116 -8.16 -10.15 -20.61
CA GLU A 116 -7.85 -9.70 -19.24
C GLU A 116 -6.74 -10.54 -18.62
N ARG A 117 -5.82 -9.89 -17.93
CA ARG A 117 -4.70 -10.54 -17.25
C ARG A 117 -4.83 -10.51 -15.73
N ASN A 118 -5.46 -9.46 -15.20
CA ASN A 118 -5.59 -9.23 -13.77
C ASN A 118 -6.87 -9.90 -13.25
N TRP A 119 -6.85 -11.21 -13.09
CA TRP A 119 -7.99 -11.94 -12.59
C TRP A 119 -7.60 -13.03 -11.60
N PHE A 120 -8.49 -13.25 -10.66
CA PHE A 120 -8.41 -14.35 -9.71
C PHE A 120 -9.70 -15.15 -9.70
N THR A 121 -9.61 -16.40 -9.25
CA THR A 121 -10.78 -17.17 -8.85
C THR A 121 -10.64 -17.60 -7.40
N THR A 122 -11.76 -17.79 -6.73
CA THR A 122 -11.82 -18.31 -5.36
C THR A 122 -12.86 -19.41 -5.25
N GLU A 123 -12.58 -20.40 -4.41
CA GLU A 123 -13.53 -21.43 -4.01
C GLU A 123 -14.30 -21.06 -2.74
N ASP A 124 -13.90 -19.99 -2.07
CA ASP A 124 -14.35 -19.63 -0.75
C ASP A 124 -15.25 -18.38 -0.80
N ALA A 125 -16.53 -18.55 -0.47
CA ALA A 125 -17.52 -17.47 -0.49
C ALA A 125 -17.23 -16.35 0.52
N ASN A 126 -16.34 -16.58 1.48
CA ASN A 126 -15.98 -15.66 2.55
C ASN A 126 -14.75 -14.78 2.25
N PHE A 127 -14.30 -14.68 0.99
CA PHE A 127 -13.22 -13.81 0.58
C PHE A 127 -13.38 -12.39 1.13
N PHE A 128 -14.56 -11.81 1.01
CA PHE A 128 -14.85 -10.46 1.51
C PHE A 128 -15.01 -10.35 3.03
N LYS A 129 -14.95 -11.44 3.79
CA LYS A 129 -14.80 -11.40 5.25
C LYS A 129 -13.34 -11.26 5.69
N VAL A 130 -12.42 -11.60 4.78
CA VAL A 130 -10.96 -11.47 4.98
C VAL A 130 -10.47 -10.14 4.44
N PHE A 131 -10.92 -9.75 3.25
CA PHE A 131 -10.50 -8.54 2.54
C PHE A 131 -11.61 -7.50 2.47
N ASP A 132 -11.30 -6.27 2.86
CA ASP A 132 -12.25 -5.16 2.90
C ASP A 132 -12.14 -4.30 1.65
N PHE A 133 -12.74 -4.77 0.55
CA PHE A 133 -12.94 -3.95 -0.63
C PHE A 133 -14.31 -3.27 -0.59
N GLU A 134 -14.36 -2.01 -1.04
CA GLU A 134 -15.58 -1.19 -1.03
C GLU A 134 -16.50 -1.59 -2.18
N PHE A 135 -17.71 -2.06 -1.85
CA PHE A 135 -18.75 -2.35 -2.83
C PHE A 135 -19.50 -1.07 -3.22
N LEU A 136 -19.61 -0.82 -4.52
CA LEU A 136 -20.49 0.20 -5.08
C LEU A 136 -21.87 -0.36 -5.34
N GLU A 137 -21.94 -1.62 -5.81
CA GLU A 137 -23.18 -2.33 -6.09
C GLU A 137 -23.04 -3.82 -5.74
N GLY A 138 -24.15 -4.46 -5.37
CA GLY A 138 -24.17 -5.86 -4.93
C GLY A 138 -24.06 -6.02 -3.43
N ASP A 139 -24.04 -7.25 -2.96
CA ASP A 139 -23.98 -7.57 -1.53
C ASP A 139 -22.71 -8.37 -1.22
N LYS A 140 -21.86 -7.80 -0.38
CA LYS A 140 -20.59 -8.38 0.11
C LYS A 140 -20.73 -9.81 0.62
N ALA A 141 -21.86 -10.14 1.27
CA ALA A 141 -22.05 -11.45 1.87
C ALA A 141 -22.42 -12.54 0.86
N THR A 142 -23.01 -12.17 -0.27
CA THR A 142 -23.56 -13.13 -1.25
C THR A 142 -22.89 -13.11 -2.61
N ALA A 143 -22.05 -12.10 -2.90
CA ALA A 143 -21.47 -11.89 -4.22
C ALA A 143 -20.69 -13.12 -4.76
N LEU A 144 -20.04 -13.88 -3.90
CA LEU A 144 -19.24 -15.07 -4.28
C LEU A 144 -19.89 -16.38 -3.80
N ALA A 145 -21.15 -16.36 -3.37
CA ALA A 145 -21.80 -17.55 -2.81
C ALA A 145 -22.16 -18.60 -3.87
N GLN A 146 -22.47 -18.17 -5.09
CA GLN A 146 -22.86 -19.06 -6.18
C GLN A 146 -21.70 -19.30 -7.14
N SER A 147 -21.62 -20.50 -7.72
CA SER A 147 -20.69 -20.79 -8.81
C SER A 147 -20.99 -19.91 -10.02
N PHE A 148 -19.97 -19.69 -10.85
CA PHE A 148 -20.06 -18.85 -12.06
C PHE A 148 -20.54 -17.42 -11.77
N SER A 149 -20.11 -16.89 -10.62
CA SER A 149 -20.27 -15.47 -10.28
C SER A 149 -18.99 -14.70 -10.54
N VAL A 150 -19.11 -13.41 -10.84
CA VAL A 150 -17.96 -12.50 -10.99
C VAL A 150 -18.24 -11.17 -10.32
N VAL A 151 -17.23 -10.67 -9.63
CA VAL A 151 -17.20 -9.31 -9.10
C VAL A 151 -16.19 -8.52 -9.95
N LEU A 152 -16.59 -7.33 -10.39
CA LEU A 152 -15.81 -6.44 -11.26
C LEU A 152 -15.38 -5.19 -10.50
N THR A 153 -14.26 -4.57 -10.90
CA THR A 153 -13.97 -3.19 -10.53
C THR A 153 -14.85 -2.22 -11.31
N ALA A 154 -15.03 -1.00 -10.80
CA ALA A 154 -15.86 0.03 -11.45
C ALA A 154 -15.33 0.39 -12.84
N SER A 155 -14.02 0.52 -13.00
CA SER A 155 -13.38 0.78 -14.28
C SER A 155 -13.61 -0.37 -15.29
N THR A 156 -13.55 -1.62 -14.84
CA THR A 156 -13.82 -2.80 -15.68
C THR A 156 -15.30 -2.89 -16.04
N ALA A 157 -16.20 -2.62 -15.11
CA ALA A 157 -17.64 -2.56 -15.39
C ALA A 157 -17.95 -1.49 -16.45
N LYS A 158 -17.35 -0.30 -16.33
CA LYS A 158 -17.46 0.78 -17.30
C LYS A 158 -16.85 0.43 -18.66
N LYS A 159 -15.72 -0.24 -18.68
CA LYS A 159 -15.06 -0.74 -19.91
C LYS A 159 -15.97 -1.69 -20.68
N TYR A 160 -16.72 -2.54 -19.97
CA TYR A 160 -17.57 -3.57 -20.60
C TYR A 160 -18.96 -3.07 -21.00
N PHE A 161 -19.55 -2.23 -20.17
CA PHE A 161 -20.98 -1.86 -20.30
C PHE A 161 -21.21 -0.35 -20.48
N GLY A 162 -20.13 0.46 -20.50
CA GLY A 162 -20.25 1.91 -20.59
C GLY A 162 -20.94 2.49 -19.35
N GLU A 163 -22.02 3.25 -19.57
CA GLU A 163 -22.82 3.86 -18.49
C GLU A 163 -24.01 2.96 -18.06
N GLU A 164 -24.14 1.77 -18.63
CA GLU A 164 -25.20 0.85 -18.23
C GLU A 164 -24.85 0.11 -16.95
N ASN A 165 -25.86 -0.14 -16.10
CA ASN A 165 -25.67 -0.94 -14.90
C ASN A 165 -25.21 -2.36 -15.26
N ALA A 166 -24.04 -2.76 -14.73
CA ALA A 166 -23.45 -4.06 -15.00
C ALA A 166 -23.98 -5.17 -14.07
N LEU A 167 -24.54 -4.81 -12.90
CA LEU A 167 -25.01 -5.78 -11.90
C LEU A 167 -26.10 -6.68 -12.48
N GLY A 168 -25.95 -7.98 -12.33
CA GLY A 168 -26.90 -8.99 -12.80
C GLY A 168 -26.75 -9.36 -14.29
N LYS A 169 -25.94 -8.63 -15.07
CA LYS A 169 -25.61 -9.00 -16.46
C LYS A 169 -24.72 -10.25 -16.49
N THR A 170 -24.65 -10.83 -17.69
CA THR A 170 -23.88 -12.06 -17.92
C THR A 170 -22.73 -11.77 -18.89
N LEU A 171 -21.55 -12.29 -18.57
CA LEU A 171 -20.36 -12.33 -19.40
C LEU A 171 -20.19 -13.73 -19.95
N ASN A 172 -19.71 -13.87 -21.17
CA ASN A 172 -19.28 -15.16 -21.70
C ASN A 172 -17.74 -15.26 -21.61
N LEU A 173 -17.24 -16.22 -20.83
CA LEU A 173 -15.81 -16.52 -20.79
C LEU A 173 -15.52 -17.61 -21.83
N GLN A 174 -14.57 -17.31 -22.73
CA GLN A 174 -14.13 -18.31 -23.71
C GLN A 174 -13.65 -19.57 -22.95
N ASP A 175 -14.03 -20.76 -23.41
CA ASP A 175 -13.68 -22.08 -22.86
C ASP A 175 -14.26 -22.41 -21.46
N ILE A 176 -14.95 -21.47 -20.79
CA ILE A 176 -15.54 -21.68 -19.46
C ILE A 176 -17.07 -21.58 -19.50
N GLY A 177 -17.60 -20.58 -20.22
CA GLY A 177 -19.04 -20.35 -20.34
C GLY A 177 -19.54 -19.07 -19.68
N LEU A 178 -20.83 -19.07 -19.35
CA LEU A 178 -21.50 -17.87 -18.84
C LEU A 178 -21.26 -17.66 -17.35
N VAL A 179 -20.85 -16.44 -16.99
CA VAL A 179 -20.70 -15.99 -15.60
C VAL A 179 -21.59 -14.77 -15.36
N LYS A 180 -22.15 -14.67 -14.16
CA LYS A 180 -23.06 -13.59 -13.78
C LYS A 180 -22.30 -12.54 -12.95
N VAL A 181 -22.47 -11.26 -13.28
CA VAL A 181 -21.97 -10.14 -12.48
C VAL A 181 -22.80 -10.01 -11.21
N THR A 182 -22.19 -10.22 -10.07
CA THR A 182 -22.83 -10.25 -8.74
C THR A 182 -22.40 -9.11 -7.83
N GLY A 183 -21.39 -8.33 -8.25
CA GLY A 183 -20.93 -7.18 -7.49
C GLY A 183 -20.04 -6.28 -8.32
N ILE A 184 -20.06 -4.99 -7.97
CA ILE A 184 -19.16 -3.98 -8.51
C ILE A 184 -18.41 -3.37 -7.34
N LEU A 185 -17.09 -3.43 -7.39
CA LEU A 185 -16.20 -2.80 -6.43
C LEU A 185 -15.78 -1.41 -6.90
N LYS A 186 -15.51 -0.53 -5.97
CA LYS A 186 -14.67 0.63 -6.24
C LYS A 186 -13.29 0.17 -6.71
N ASP A 187 -12.66 0.92 -7.59
CA ASP A 187 -11.31 0.59 -8.04
C ASP A 187 -10.36 0.50 -6.83
N HIS A 188 -9.46 -0.48 -6.88
CA HIS A 188 -8.57 -0.76 -5.76
C HIS A 188 -7.64 0.42 -5.47
N PRO A 189 -7.33 0.68 -4.19
CA PRO A 189 -6.27 1.62 -3.87
C PRO A 189 -4.93 1.10 -4.41
N THR A 190 -4.03 2.02 -4.76
CA THR A 190 -2.72 1.67 -5.33
C THR A 190 -1.77 0.97 -4.35
N ASN A 191 -2.10 0.98 -3.06
CA ASN A 191 -1.33 0.40 -1.96
C ASN A 191 -1.93 -0.93 -1.45
N THR A 192 -2.30 -1.81 -2.36
CA THR A 192 -2.66 -3.19 -2.03
C THR A 192 -1.90 -4.20 -2.89
N HIS A 193 -1.52 -5.33 -2.30
CA HIS A 193 -0.88 -6.43 -3.03
C HIS A 193 -1.87 -7.19 -3.92
N LEU A 194 -3.17 -7.14 -3.61
CA LEU A 194 -4.22 -7.75 -4.42
C LEU A 194 -4.79 -6.75 -5.41
N GLN A 195 -4.26 -6.73 -6.62
CA GLN A 195 -4.77 -5.96 -7.75
C GLN A 195 -5.46 -6.91 -8.71
N PHE A 196 -6.76 -6.74 -8.92
CA PHE A 196 -7.52 -7.53 -9.89
C PHE A 196 -8.63 -6.70 -10.54
N ASP A 197 -8.94 -7.04 -11.77
CA ASP A 197 -10.06 -6.45 -12.53
C ASP A 197 -11.31 -7.31 -12.41
N LEU A 198 -11.11 -8.63 -12.26
CA LEU A 198 -12.15 -9.63 -12.13
C LEU A 198 -11.82 -10.62 -11.01
N LEU A 199 -12.80 -10.85 -10.15
CA LEU A 199 -12.75 -11.91 -9.14
C LEU A 199 -13.90 -12.90 -9.40
N PHE A 200 -13.55 -14.10 -9.82
CA PHE A 200 -14.51 -15.15 -10.10
C PHE A 200 -14.75 -16.03 -8.88
N SER A 201 -15.95 -16.60 -8.79
CA SER A 201 -16.30 -17.64 -7.81
C SER A 201 -16.59 -18.94 -8.52
N LYS A 202 -15.81 -19.99 -8.17
CA LYS A 202 -16.06 -21.39 -8.57
C LYS A 202 -16.37 -21.54 -10.06
N ILE A 203 -15.47 -21.06 -10.91
CA ILE A 203 -15.60 -21.16 -12.37
C ILE A 203 -15.09 -22.48 -12.95
N LEU A 204 -14.33 -23.25 -12.16
CA LEU A 204 -13.84 -24.58 -12.52
C LEU A 204 -14.58 -25.60 -11.64
N VAL A 205 -15.25 -26.55 -12.26
CA VAL A 205 -16.16 -27.51 -11.58
C VAL A 205 -15.99 -28.95 -12.08
N ASP A 206 -14.93 -29.22 -12.84
CA ASP A 206 -14.62 -30.57 -13.31
C ASP A 206 -13.95 -31.43 -12.22
N GLN A 207 -13.80 -32.73 -12.52
CA GLN A 207 -13.21 -33.70 -11.59
C GLN A 207 -11.73 -33.39 -11.33
N ASP A 208 -11.00 -32.99 -12.36
CA ASP A 208 -9.56 -32.72 -12.23
C ASP A 208 -9.33 -31.54 -11.27
N TRP A 209 -10.19 -30.51 -11.34
CA TRP A 209 -10.16 -29.39 -10.39
C TRP A 209 -10.52 -29.83 -8.97
N THR A 210 -11.53 -30.68 -8.82
CA THR A 210 -11.92 -31.24 -7.52
C THR A 210 -10.77 -32.06 -6.91
N ASP A 211 -10.10 -32.87 -7.70
CA ASP A 211 -8.95 -33.67 -7.27
C ASP A 211 -7.75 -32.79 -6.88
N TYR A 212 -7.50 -31.71 -7.65
CA TYR A 212 -6.50 -30.71 -7.30
C TYR A 212 -6.79 -30.00 -5.98
N LEU A 213 -8.04 -29.57 -5.75
CA LEU A 213 -8.43 -28.89 -4.50
C LEU A 213 -8.24 -29.77 -3.25
N ASN A 214 -8.37 -31.08 -3.39
CA ASN A 214 -8.25 -32.07 -2.31
C ASN A 214 -6.88 -32.76 -2.28
N GLY A 215 -6.03 -32.50 -3.29
CA GLY A 215 -4.72 -33.10 -3.45
C GLY A 215 -3.62 -32.43 -2.62
N TRP A 216 -2.51 -33.17 -2.50
CA TRP A 216 -1.30 -32.71 -1.80
C TRP A 216 -0.10 -32.44 -2.74
N GLN A 217 -0.28 -32.63 -4.05
CA GLN A 217 0.83 -32.67 -5.00
C GLN A 217 1.19 -31.30 -5.55
N ASP A 218 0.21 -30.51 -5.92
CA ASP A 218 0.42 -29.25 -6.65
C ASP A 218 0.12 -28.03 -5.78
N ILE A 219 1.09 -27.12 -5.71
CA ILE A 219 0.93 -25.81 -5.08
C ILE A 219 0.29 -24.83 -6.07
N GLY A 220 -0.54 -23.89 -5.60
CA GLY A 220 -1.17 -22.89 -6.47
C GLY A 220 -2.22 -22.04 -5.76
N ALA A 221 -2.54 -22.34 -4.51
CA ALA A 221 -3.48 -21.55 -3.72
C ALA A 221 -2.74 -20.53 -2.86
N PHE A 222 -2.99 -19.24 -3.09
CA PHE A 222 -2.67 -18.20 -2.12
C PHE A 222 -3.67 -18.29 -0.98
N THR A 223 -3.23 -18.80 0.15
CA THR A 223 -4.11 -19.06 1.30
C THR A 223 -3.88 -18.02 2.38
N TYR A 224 -4.96 -17.38 2.80
CA TYR A 224 -4.96 -16.39 3.86
C TYR A 224 -5.81 -16.86 5.03
N VAL A 225 -5.31 -16.65 6.23
CA VAL A 225 -6.01 -16.98 7.48
C VAL A 225 -6.12 -15.74 8.35
N VAL A 226 -7.28 -15.56 8.97
CA VAL A 226 -7.54 -14.49 9.94
C VAL A 226 -7.58 -15.12 11.32
N LEU A 227 -6.79 -14.63 12.25
CA LEU A 227 -6.83 -15.07 13.63
C LEU A 227 -7.99 -14.43 14.38
N LYS A 228 -8.57 -15.14 15.35
CA LYS A 228 -9.57 -14.57 16.27
C LYS A 228 -8.96 -13.46 17.10
N GLU A 229 -9.78 -12.52 17.52
CA GLU A 229 -9.36 -11.45 18.42
C GLU A 229 -8.69 -12.01 19.69
N GLY A 230 -7.57 -11.40 20.08
CA GLY A 230 -6.79 -11.81 21.24
C GLY A 230 -5.96 -13.09 21.06
N LYS A 231 -5.94 -13.68 19.86
CA LYS A 231 -5.04 -14.79 19.52
C LYS A 231 -3.79 -14.28 18.82
N SER A 232 -2.68 -14.96 19.04
CA SER A 232 -1.40 -14.63 18.42
C SER A 232 -1.00 -15.72 17.40
N ILE A 233 -0.12 -15.34 16.47
CA ILE A 233 0.46 -16.31 15.54
C ILE A 233 1.27 -17.39 16.27
N THR A 234 1.90 -17.04 17.39
CA THR A 234 2.67 -17.98 18.23
C THR A 234 1.77 -19.10 18.80
N ASP A 235 0.50 -18.79 19.11
CA ASP A 235 -0.47 -19.81 19.55
C ASP A 235 -0.75 -20.83 18.43
N LEU A 236 -0.83 -20.36 17.19
CA LEU A 236 -1.02 -21.19 16.02
C LEU A 236 0.23 -22.04 15.73
N GLU A 237 1.40 -21.40 15.71
CA GLU A 237 2.68 -22.06 15.43
C GLU A 237 3.00 -23.16 16.44
N ALA A 238 2.67 -22.97 17.71
CA ALA A 238 2.86 -23.99 18.75
C ALA A 238 2.12 -25.30 18.47
N ARG A 239 1.03 -25.25 17.67
CA ARG A 239 0.22 -26.42 17.30
C ARG A 239 0.61 -27.04 15.97
N MET A 240 1.51 -26.42 15.20
CA MET A 240 1.89 -26.90 13.88
C MET A 240 2.52 -28.30 13.89
N ALA A 241 3.28 -28.62 14.94
CA ALA A 241 3.89 -29.95 15.07
C ALA A 241 2.83 -31.07 15.17
N GLU A 242 1.75 -30.85 15.94
CA GLU A 242 0.63 -31.78 16.07
C GLU A 242 -0.19 -31.84 14.77
N PHE A 243 -0.47 -30.70 14.17
CA PHE A 243 -1.15 -30.60 12.89
C PHE A 243 -0.45 -31.42 11.79
N ARG A 244 0.87 -31.24 11.65
CA ARG A 244 1.67 -32.01 10.69
C ARG A 244 1.59 -33.50 10.95
N LYS A 245 1.74 -33.94 12.19
CA LYS A 245 1.67 -35.36 12.56
C LYS A 245 0.34 -36.01 12.17
N THR A 246 -0.75 -35.21 12.19
CA THR A 246 -2.11 -35.71 11.94
C THR A 246 -2.50 -35.67 10.46
N HIS A 247 -2.07 -34.66 9.73
CA HIS A 247 -2.57 -34.34 8.40
C HIS A 247 -1.53 -34.51 7.29
N TRP A 248 -0.23 -34.49 7.61
CA TRP A 248 0.83 -34.46 6.62
C TRP A 248 1.08 -35.81 5.98
N PRO A 249 1.12 -35.93 4.65
CA PRO A 249 1.59 -37.12 3.98
C PRO A 249 3.08 -37.43 4.30
N PRO A 250 3.47 -38.68 4.43
CA PRO A 250 4.86 -39.05 4.80
C PRO A 250 5.94 -38.56 3.83
N ASP A 251 5.60 -38.41 2.55
CA ASP A 251 6.50 -37.90 1.50
C ASP A 251 6.76 -36.38 1.57
N LEU A 252 6.03 -35.66 2.41
CA LEU A 252 6.16 -34.21 2.60
C LEU A 252 6.82 -33.83 3.92
N GLU A 253 7.53 -34.70 4.62
CA GLU A 253 8.17 -34.43 5.92
C GLU A 253 9.15 -33.24 5.88
N SER A 254 9.81 -32.99 4.73
CA SER A 254 10.72 -31.87 4.54
C SER A 254 10.01 -30.52 4.28
N ARG A 255 8.70 -30.51 4.28
CA ARG A 255 7.89 -29.31 4.06
C ARG A 255 7.33 -28.80 5.37
N GLU A 256 7.27 -27.47 5.49
CA GLU A 256 6.70 -26.79 6.65
C GLU A 256 5.77 -25.64 6.22
N LEU A 257 4.91 -25.21 7.14
CA LEU A 257 4.15 -23.98 6.97
C LEU A 257 4.83 -22.87 7.75
N ALA A 258 4.88 -21.69 7.13
CA ALA A 258 5.18 -20.44 7.80
C ALA A 258 4.05 -19.45 7.57
N PHE A 259 3.99 -18.42 8.38
CA PHE A 259 2.93 -17.43 8.34
C PHE A 259 3.53 -16.05 8.16
N GLN A 260 3.16 -15.38 7.08
CA GLN A 260 3.59 -14.03 6.77
C GLN A 260 2.45 -13.05 7.06
N ARG A 261 2.70 -12.02 7.86
CA ARG A 261 1.71 -10.97 8.11
C ARG A 261 1.29 -10.30 6.79
N MET A 262 0.03 -9.97 6.66
CA MET A 262 -0.49 -9.29 5.46
C MET A 262 0.31 -8.01 5.15
N GLU A 263 0.59 -7.20 6.15
CA GLU A 263 1.35 -5.95 6.02
C GLU A 263 2.80 -6.14 5.53
N ASP A 264 3.36 -7.35 5.70
CA ASP A 264 4.73 -7.69 5.28
C ASP A 264 4.78 -8.25 3.84
N ILE A 265 3.64 -8.60 3.24
CA ILE A 265 3.62 -9.26 1.93
C ILE A 265 4.31 -8.41 0.87
N TYR A 266 3.93 -7.14 0.75
CA TYR A 266 4.48 -6.25 -0.27
C TYR A 266 5.98 -6.01 -0.14
N LEU A 267 6.47 -5.73 1.08
CA LEU A 267 7.85 -5.30 1.31
C LEU A 267 8.83 -6.44 1.58
N ARG A 268 8.33 -7.63 1.96
CA ARG A 268 9.18 -8.74 2.44
C ARG A 268 9.00 -10.05 1.68
N SER A 269 8.44 -10.00 0.47
CA SER A 269 8.24 -11.21 -0.36
C SER A 269 9.33 -11.43 -1.40
N ARG A 270 10.43 -10.66 -1.39
CA ARG A 270 11.49 -10.74 -2.39
C ARG A 270 12.11 -12.14 -2.54
N ASP A 271 12.25 -12.85 -1.42
CA ASP A 271 12.86 -14.19 -1.37
C ASP A 271 11.80 -15.31 -1.34
N ILE A 272 10.53 -14.96 -1.63
CA ILE A 272 9.41 -15.89 -1.70
C ILE A 272 9.13 -16.21 -3.17
N GLU A 273 9.25 -17.47 -3.54
CA GLU A 273 8.94 -17.96 -4.88
C GLU A 273 7.41 -18.09 -5.06
N ASN A 274 6.93 -18.05 -6.29
CA ASN A 274 5.50 -18.15 -6.62
C ASN A 274 4.63 -17.18 -5.80
N GLY A 275 5.15 -16.00 -5.52
CA GLY A 275 4.35 -14.87 -5.07
C GLY A 275 3.53 -14.28 -6.22
N SER A 276 2.57 -13.41 -5.94
CA SER A 276 1.85 -12.70 -6.99
C SER A 276 2.76 -11.68 -7.68
N GLU A 277 2.50 -11.37 -8.95
CA GLU A 277 3.33 -10.43 -9.74
C GLU A 277 3.38 -9.02 -9.14
N ASN A 278 2.46 -8.66 -8.27
CA ASN A 278 2.31 -7.33 -7.69
C ASN A 278 3.00 -7.13 -6.32
N GLU A 279 3.83 -8.09 -5.86
CA GLU A 279 4.35 -8.13 -4.49
C GLU A 279 5.82 -7.69 -4.36
N HIS A 280 6.29 -6.70 -5.11
CA HIS A 280 7.74 -6.47 -5.22
C HIS A 280 8.22 -5.12 -4.70
N GLY A 281 7.67 -4.63 -3.58
CA GLY A 281 8.26 -3.53 -2.83
C GLY A 281 9.64 -3.93 -2.27
N GLN A 282 10.53 -2.95 -2.14
CA GLN A 282 11.85 -3.19 -1.56
C GLN A 282 12.05 -2.35 -0.30
N LEU A 283 12.20 -3.01 0.82
CA LEU A 283 12.44 -2.35 2.11
C LEU A 283 13.69 -1.43 2.07
N SER A 284 14.69 -1.77 1.25
CA SER A 284 15.86 -0.92 1.04
C SER A 284 15.52 0.47 0.48
N TYR A 285 14.53 0.57 -0.39
CA TYR A 285 14.09 1.89 -0.90
C TYR A 285 13.45 2.75 0.18
N ILE A 286 12.73 2.14 1.12
CA ILE A 286 12.17 2.85 2.29
C ILE A 286 13.29 3.53 3.08
N TYR A 287 14.38 2.81 3.39
CA TYR A 287 15.50 3.37 4.13
C TYR A 287 16.24 4.45 3.32
N ILE A 288 16.48 4.21 2.04
CA ILE A 288 17.15 5.17 1.15
C ILE A 288 16.33 6.47 1.06
N PHE A 289 15.06 6.40 0.71
CA PHE A 289 14.22 7.58 0.53
C PHE A 289 13.94 8.31 1.84
N SER A 290 13.76 7.59 2.95
CA SER A 290 13.64 8.20 4.27
C SER A 290 14.91 8.98 4.67
N SER A 291 16.08 8.38 4.45
CA SER A 291 17.34 9.07 4.75
C SER A 291 17.54 10.29 3.84
N MET A 292 17.23 10.18 2.54
CA MET A 292 17.29 11.30 1.59
C MET A 292 16.35 12.44 2.02
N ALA A 293 15.12 12.14 2.41
CA ALA A 293 14.17 13.14 2.89
C ALA A 293 14.71 13.91 4.11
N ILE A 294 15.27 13.20 5.07
CA ILE A 294 15.88 13.80 6.26
C ILE A 294 17.09 14.66 5.88
N PHE A 295 17.99 14.16 5.02
CA PHE A 295 19.16 14.93 4.57
C PHE A 295 18.79 16.19 3.82
N LEU A 296 17.77 16.17 2.97
CA LEU A 296 17.27 17.35 2.26
C LEU A 296 16.77 18.42 3.24
N LEU A 297 16.02 18.04 4.28
CA LEU A 297 15.57 18.96 5.32
C LEU A 297 16.76 19.53 6.10
N ILE A 298 17.74 18.71 6.46
CA ILE A 298 18.95 19.16 7.16
C ILE A 298 19.74 20.17 6.30
N ILE A 299 19.94 19.86 5.02
CA ILE A 299 20.64 20.77 4.09
C ILE A 299 19.90 22.10 3.96
N ALA A 300 18.56 22.07 3.80
CA ALA A 300 17.75 23.27 3.73
C ALA A 300 17.85 24.11 5.03
N ALA A 301 17.81 23.44 6.19
CA ALA A 301 17.97 24.11 7.49
C ALA A 301 19.37 24.72 7.68
N ILE A 302 20.42 23.97 7.35
CA ILE A 302 21.81 24.45 7.41
C ILE A 302 22.01 25.65 6.47
N ASN A 303 21.52 25.57 5.24
CA ASN A 303 21.58 26.68 4.28
C ASN A 303 20.90 27.92 4.86
N TYR A 304 19.69 27.77 5.41
CA TYR A 304 18.97 28.88 6.07
C TYR A 304 19.76 29.46 7.25
N ILE A 305 20.34 28.63 8.12
CA ILE A 305 21.14 29.05 9.28
C ILE A 305 22.39 29.81 8.81
N ASN A 306 23.14 29.27 7.86
CA ASN A 306 24.36 29.86 7.34
C ASN A 306 24.11 31.25 6.74
N LEU A 307 23.09 31.36 5.89
CA LEU A 307 22.70 32.61 5.26
C LEU A 307 22.22 33.64 6.31
N THR A 308 21.46 33.21 7.31
CA THR A 308 20.97 34.07 8.39
C THR A 308 22.12 34.55 9.27
N THR A 309 23.08 33.66 9.59
CA THR A 309 24.24 33.97 10.44
C THR A 309 25.23 34.90 9.70
N SER A 310 25.46 34.71 8.41
CA SER A 310 26.37 35.58 7.62
C SER A 310 25.95 37.04 7.66
N LYS A 311 24.67 37.30 7.83
CA LYS A 311 24.13 38.68 8.02
C LYS A 311 24.17 39.20 9.44
N ALA A 312 24.57 38.37 10.42
CA ALA A 312 24.61 38.77 11.82
C ALA A 312 25.52 40.01 12.04
N SER A 313 26.62 40.14 11.30
CA SER A 313 27.54 41.28 11.38
C SER A 313 26.85 42.61 10.99
N SER A 314 26.09 42.62 9.91
CA SER A 314 25.31 43.81 9.48
C SER A 314 24.17 44.14 10.46
N ARG A 315 23.59 43.13 11.11
CA ARG A 315 22.53 43.26 12.11
C ARG A 315 23.05 43.74 13.48
N SER A 316 24.34 43.50 13.79
CA SER A 316 24.93 43.96 15.06
C SER A 316 24.77 45.44 15.28
N LYS A 317 24.93 46.24 14.24
CA LYS A 317 24.73 47.71 14.29
C LYS A 317 23.26 48.06 14.60
N GLU A 318 22.30 47.39 13.97
CA GLU A 318 20.87 47.60 14.19
C GLU A 318 20.47 47.19 15.63
N ILE A 319 20.96 46.01 16.09
CA ILE A 319 20.72 45.52 17.46
C ILE A 319 21.30 46.50 18.49
N GLY A 320 22.52 47.02 18.24
CA GLY A 320 23.17 48.01 19.11
C GLY A 320 22.33 49.30 19.25
N ILE A 321 21.87 49.85 18.14
CA ILE A 321 21.01 51.07 18.15
C ILE A 321 19.72 50.79 18.94
N ARG A 322 19.07 49.66 18.74
CA ARG A 322 17.83 49.32 19.45
C ARG A 322 18.04 49.09 20.95
N LYS A 323 19.15 48.48 21.34
CA LYS A 323 19.52 48.34 22.77
C LYS A 323 19.72 49.68 23.44
N VAL A 324 20.39 50.61 22.77
CA VAL A 324 20.56 51.98 23.27
C VAL A 324 19.21 52.72 23.38
N ALA A 325 18.28 52.40 22.49
CA ALA A 325 16.90 52.92 22.52
C ALA A 325 15.98 52.19 23.53
N GLY A 326 16.52 51.28 24.38
CA GLY A 326 15.79 50.62 25.48
C GLY A 326 15.12 49.32 25.13
N ALA A 327 15.44 48.68 23.99
CA ALA A 327 14.86 47.37 23.65
C ALA A 327 15.41 46.23 24.54
N VAL A 328 14.53 45.41 25.13
CA VAL A 328 14.90 44.26 25.92
C VAL A 328 15.24 43.04 25.05
N LYS A 329 16.14 42.17 25.55
CA LYS A 329 16.63 40.98 24.84
C LYS A 329 15.50 40.11 24.30
N ALA A 330 14.43 39.88 25.09
CA ALA A 330 13.29 39.09 24.71
C ALA A 330 12.55 39.62 23.45
N GLN A 331 12.44 40.94 23.31
CA GLN A 331 11.79 41.57 22.14
C GLN A 331 12.59 41.32 20.85
N LEU A 332 13.92 41.35 20.95
CA LEU A 332 14.79 41.04 19.80
C LEU A 332 14.71 39.58 19.39
N ILE A 333 14.74 38.66 20.35
CA ILE A 333 14.57 37.21 20.10
C ILE A 333 13.22 36.96 19.41
N PHE A 334 12.13 37.50 19.95
CA PHE A 334 10.79 37.32 19.40
C PHE A 334 10.67 37.88 17.97
N GLN A 335 11.33 38.99 17.70
CA GLN A 335 11.38 39.54 16.34
C GLN A 335 12.08 38.62 15.34
N PHE A 336 13.25 38.03 15.72
CA PHE A 336 13.96 37.08 14.84
C PHE A 336 13.20 35.79 14.62
N LEU A 337 12.57 35.29 15.67
CA LEU A 337 11.69 34.12 15.56
C LEU A 337 10.50 34.39 14.63
N THR A 338 9.90 35.59 14.71
CA THR A 338 8.81 35.98 13.82
C THR A 338 9.29 36.07 12.36
N GLU A 339 10.51 36.60 12.12
CA GLU A 339 11.10 36.66 10.78
C GLU A 339 11.32 35.24 10.21
N ALA A 340 11.89 34.33 11.00
CA ALA A 340 12.08 32.93 10.62
C ALA A 340 10.74 32.26 10.31
N PHE A 341 9.74 32.43 11.19
CA PHE A 341 8.40 31.90 11.00
C PHE A 341 7.76 32.39 9.69
N VAL A 342 7.85 33.68 9.39
CA VAL A 342 7.28 34.26 8.15
C VAL A 342 7.94 33.64 6.91
N ILE A 343 9.28 33.51 6.90
CA ILE A 343 10.00 32.90 5.76
C ILE A 343 9.57 31.45 5.60
N THR A 344 9.58 30.67 6.68
CA THR A 344 9.22 29.25 6.64
C THR A 344 7.76 29.05 6.20
N PHE A 345 6.84 29.90 6.70
CA PHE A 345 5.43 29.82 6.31
C PHE A 345 5.23 30.12 4.81
N ILE A 346 5.89 31.17 4.30
CA ILE A 346 5.85 31.50 2.86
C ILE A 346 6.45 30.33 2.05
N SER A 347 7.57 29.78 2.50
CA SER A 347 8.20 28.64 1.83
C SER A 347 7.30 27.40 1.84
N MET A 348 6.59 27.13 2.93
CA MET A 348 5.64 26.03 3.03
C MET A 348 4.47 26.20 2.04
N VAL A 349 3.89 27.39 1.93
CA VAL A 349 2.82 27.64 0.95
C VAL A 349 3.33 27.51 -0.49
N LEU A 350 4.52 28.02 -0.77
CA LEU A 350 5.13 27.88 -2.10
C LEU A 350 5.52 26.42 -2.40
N SER A 351 5.93 25.65 -1.39
CA SER A 351 6.25 24.24 -1.58
C SER A 351 5.05 23.41 -2.03
N LEU A 352 3.83 23.73 -1.55
CA LEU A 352 2.61 23.09 -2.02
C LEU A 352 2.37 23.33 -3.53
N LEU A 353 2.65 24.55 -4.01
CA LEU A 353 2.56 24.85 -5.44
C LEU A 353 3.59 24.06 -6.26
N VAL A 354 4.83 23.97 -5.76
CA VAL A 354 5.89 23.20 -6.44
C VAL A 354 5.54 21.70 -6.44
N MET A 355 5.04 21.17 -5.34
CA MET A 355 4.59 19.77 -5.26
C MET A 355 3.50 19.50 -6.28
N ASN A 356 2.48 20.35 -6.38
CA ASN A 356 1.39 20.18 -7.36
C ASN A 356 1.90 20.16 -8.80
N LEU A 357 2.92 20.95 -9.12
CA LEU A 357 3.56 20.95 -10.44
C LEU A 357 4.44 19.71 -10.68
N CYS A 358 5.04 19.16 -9.63
CA CYS A 358 5.96 18.02 -9.73
C CYS A 358 5.26 16.65 -9.63
N PHE A 359 4.09 16.55 -9.00
CA PHE A 359 3.38 15.28 -8.84
C PHE A 359 3.11 14.54 -10.16
N PRO A 360 2.69 15.16 -11.27
CA PRO A 360 2.50 14.42 -12.52
C PRO A 360 3.77 13.71 -13.01
N PHE A 361 4.95 14.34 -12.85
CA PHE A 361 6.23 13.71 -13.17
C PHE A 361 6.60 12.62 -12.17
N PHE A 362 6.35 12.88 -10.90
CA PHE A 362 6.64 11.93 -9.82
C PHE A 362 5.79 10.66 -9.97
N ASN A 363 4.50 10.81 -10.27
CA ASN A 363 3.58 9.72 -10.52
C ASN A 363 4.00 8.89 -11.74
N LEU A 364 4.45 9.54 -12.81
CA LEU A 364 4.97 8.86 -14.00
C LEU A 364 6.19 7.99 -13.68
N ILE A 365 7.09 8.45 -12.81
CA ILE A 365 8.32 7.73 -12.43
C ILE A 365 8.02 6.60 -11.46
N THR A 366 7.13 6.83 -10.49
CA THR A 366 6.84 5.88 -9.41
C THR A 366 5.76 4.87 -9.78
N GLY A 367 4.99 5.12 -10.85
CA GLY A 367 3.80 4.32 -11.20
C GLY A 367 2.67 4.44 -10.19
N LYS A 368 2.68 5.47 -9.35
CA LYS A 368 1.67 5.75 -8.32
C LYS A 368 0.81 6.95 -8.72
N ASP A 369 -0.26 7.18 -8.00
CA ASP A 369 -1.17 8.30 -8.22
C ASP A 369 -1.27 9.14 -6.94
N PHE A 370 -0.28 10.01 -6.75
CA PHE A 370 -0.23 10.94 -5.63
C PHE A 370 -0.85 12.28 -6.02
N ASP A 371 -1.65 12.83 -5.14
CA ASP A 371 -2.20 14.17 -5.25
C ASP A 371 -2.06 14.94 -3.92
N LEU A 372 -2.46 16.22 -3.93
CA LEU A 372 -2.48 17.08 -2.75
C LEU A 372 -3.78 17.00 -1.95
N THR A 373 -4.67 16.04 -2.24
CA THR A 373 -5.85 15.86 -1.41
C THR A 373 -5.40 15.41 -0.04
N LEU A 374 -5.54 16.30 0.92
CA LEU A 374 -5.36 16.05 2.34
C LEU A 374 -6.51 15.11 2.79
N THR A 375 -6.30 13.80 2.65
CA THR A 375 -7.16 12.81 3.28
C THR A 375 -6.70 12.52 4.69
#